data_8b1b4b451815529fa05b90a615eab62f
#
_entry.id   8b1b4b451815529fa05b90a615eab62f
#
_cell.length_a   1.000
_cell.length_b   1.000
_cell.length_c   1.000
_cell.angle_alpha   90.00
_cell.angle_beta   90.00
_cell.angle_gamma   90.00
#
_symmetry.space_group_name_H-M   'P 1'
#
loop_
_entity.id
_entity.type
_entity.pdbx_description
1 polymer ?
#
loop_
_entity_poly.entity_id
_entity_poly.type
_entity_poly.pdbx_seq_one_letter_code
_entity_poly.pdbx_strand_id
1 'polypeptide(L)'
;MLFCFRKKENLDNDSCIWVLIPRRVNKQEGFGEYVYPIDSYTIQQMLSPAFKSNVELEYKFIDKIIACHSVEKNLRMYSQQSSFTIHNSNKRLEDICDNETLFKFIIPFSCKQEIYEAVNILGISTSFIYPDMEHVSKDIIQKYSE
;
A
#
# COMPACT_ATOMS: atom_id res chain seq x y z
N MET A 1 6.44 -6.22 1.87
CA MET A 1 7.82 -6.76 1.84
C MET A 1 7.90 -8.18 2.37
N LEU A 2 7.42 -8.53 3.56
CA LEU A 2 7.47 -9.90 4.11
C LEU A 2 6.87 -10.99 3.21
N PHE A 3 5.84 -10.70 2.45
CA PHE A 3 5.24 -11.67 1.52
C PHE A 3 6.16 -12.13 0.40
N CYS A 4 7.09 -11.30 -0.03
CA CYS A 4 8.05 -11.64 -1.09
C CYS A 4 9.01 -12.74 -0.65
N PHE A 5 9.13 -13.00 0.66
CA PHE A 5 10.13 -13.91 1.23
C PHE A 5 9.52 -15.21 1.79
N ARG A 6 8.18 -15.30 1.90
CA ARG A 6 7.53 -16.42 2.59
C ARG A 6 7.19 -17.63 1.71
N LYS A 7 6.98 -17.45 0.42
CA LYS A 7 6.68 -18.57 -0.47
C LYS A 7 7.98 -19.10 -1.08
N LYS A 8 8.29 -20.38 -0.87
CA LYS A 8 9.42 -21.08 -1.53
C LYS A 8 9.44 -20.85 -3.05
N GLU A 9 8.27 -20.81 -3.68
CA GLU A 9 8.10 -20.55 -5.12
C GLU A 9 8.57 -19.16 -5.58
N ASN A 10 8.71 -18.20 -4.65
CA ASN A 10 9.14 -16.84 -4.96
C ASN A 10 10.63 -16.57 -4.62
N LEU A 11 11.35 -17.57 -4.10
CA LEU A 11 12.75 -17.39 -3.72
C LEU A 11 13.69 -17.40 -4.93
N ASP A 12 13.29 -18.03 -6.02
CA ASP A 12 14.14 -18.21 -7.22
C ASP A 12 14.00 -17.07 -8.24
N ASN A 13 13.11 -16.10 -7.99
CA ASN A 13 12.89 -14.97 -8.88
C ASN A 13 13.14 -13.65 -8.17
N ASP A 14 13.57 -12.65 -8.90
CA ASP A 14 13.64 -11.28 -8.38
C ASP A 14 12.28 -10.78 -7.91
N SER A 15 12.27 -9.96 -6.89
CA SER A 15 11.08 -9.27 -6.42
C SER A 15 11.21 -7.77 -6.64
N CYS A 16 10.12 -7.05 -6.56
CA CYS A 16 10.19 -5.59 -6.60
C CYS A 16 9.33 -4.95 -5.51
N ILE A 17 9.77 -3.77 -5.09
CA ILE A 17 9.03 -2.87 -4.23
C ILE A 17 8.72 -1.62 -5.02
N TRP A 18 7.43 -1.29 -5.12
CA TRP A 18 6.99 -0.01 -5.63
C TRP A 18 6.82 0.97 -4.48
N VAL A 19 7.40 2.15 -4.64
CA VAL A 19 7.28 3.26 -3.67
C VAL A 19 6.63 4.43 -4.39
N LEU A 20 5.46 4.81 -3.93
CA LEU A 20 4.68 5.92 -4.44
C LEU A 20 4.79 7.12 -3.50
N ILE A 21 4.92 8.33 -4.04
CA ILE A 21 4.80 9.57 -3.28
C ILE A 21 3.38 10.12 -3.45
N PRO A 22 2.46 9.89 -2.48
CA PRO A 22 1.02 10.13 -2.67
C PRO A 22 0.69 11.60 -2.98
N ARG A 23 1.35 12.55 -2.30
CA ARG A 23 1.11 14.00 -2.53
C ARG A 23 1.44 14.44 -3.95
N ARG A 24 2.44 13.80 -4.60
CA ARG A 24 2.82 14.13 -5.98
C ARG A 24 1.78 13.59 -6.97
N VAL A 25 1.24 12.40 -6.74
CA VAL A 25 0.11 11.88 -7.52
C VAL A 25 -1.04 12.87 -7.49
N ASN A 26 -1.43 13.31 -6.30
CA ASN A 26 -2.54 14.25 -6.15
C ASN A 26 -2.26 15.60 -6.83
N LYS A 27 -1.03 16.09 -6.77
CA LYS A 27 -0.62 17.30 -7.48
C LYS A 27 -0.72 17.13 -8.99
N GLN A 28 -0.20 16.04 -9.55
CA GLN A 28 -0.24 15.74 -10.98
C GLN A 28 -1.68 15.61 -11.49
N GLU A 29 -2.56 15.02 -10.68
CA GLU A 29 -3.98 14.84 -10.99
C GLU A 29 -4.84 16.11 -10.74
N GLY A 30 -4.24 17.17 -10.21
CA GLY A 30 -4.93 18.46 -9.99
C GLY A 30 -5.63 18.61 -8.64
N PHE A 31 -5.35 17.71 -7.68
CA PHE A 31 -5.93 17.74 -6.33
C PHE A 31 -5.08 18.50 -5.30
N GLY A 32 -3.93 19.07 -5.70
CA GLY A 32 -3.00 19.76 -4.80
C GLY A 32 -1.99 18.81 -4.12
N GLU A 33 -1.09 19.37 -3.33
CA GLU A 33 0.00 18.62 -2.69
C GLU A 33 -0.37 18.05 -1.31
N TYR A 34 -1.56 17.49 -1.17
CA TYR A 34 -2.04 16.86 0.07
C TYR A 34 -2.40 15.41 -0.16
N VAL A 35 -2.42 14.64 0.93
CA VAL A 35 -3.00 13.30 0.96
C VAL A 35 -4.29 13.39 1.76
N TYR A 36 -5.41 13.08 1.13
CA TYR A 36 -6.73 13.23 1.74
C TYR A 36 -7.04 12.06 2.68
N PRO A 37 -7.72 12.31 3.81
CA PRO A 37 -8.35 11.22 4.56
C PRO A 37 -9.42 10.54 3.69
N ILE A 38 -9.55 9.21 3.78
CA ILE A 38 -10.50 8.45 2.97
C ILE A 38 -11.97 8.87 3.21
N ASP A 39 -12.28 9.42 4.38
CA ASP A 39 -13.60 9.94 4.75
C ASP A 39 -13.79 11.43 4.41
N SER A 40 -12.82 12.06 3.75
CA SER A 40 -12.94 13.46 3.32
C SER A 40 -14.02 13.65 2.25
N TYR A 41 -14.58 14.84 2.21
CA TYR A 41 -15.60 15.21 1.22
C TYR A 41 -15.15 14.96 -0.22
N THR A 42 -13.90 15.31 -0.56
CA THR A 42 -13.33 15.11 -1.90
C THR A 42 -13.34 13.65 -2.32
N ILE A 43 -12.95 12.75 -1.42
CA ILE A 43 -12.96 11.31 -1.66
C ILE A 43 -14.39 10.78 -1.78
N GLN A 44 -15.29 11.23 -0.91
CA GLN A 44 -16.71 10.84 -0.97
C GLN A 44 -17.37 11.26 -2.28
N GLN A 45 -17.07 12.44 -2.81
CA GLN A 45 -17.59 12.87 -4.11
C GLN A 45 -17.06 11.97 -5.24
N MET A 46 -15.79 11.60 -5.24
CA MET A 46 -15.21 10.69 -6.23
C MET A 46 -15.82 9.29 -6.19
N LEU A 47 -16.14 8.79 -4.99
CA LEU A 47 -16.72 7.46 -4.77
C LEU A 47 -18.25 7.44 -4.93
N SER A 48 -18.90 8.58 -4.91
CA SER A 48 -20.37 8.70 -4.89
C SER A 48 -21.07 7.86 -5.97
N PRO A 49 -20.62 7.84 -7.25
CA PRO A 49 -21.26 7.05 -8.30
C PRO A 49 -21.22 5.54 -8.07
N ALA A 50 -20.23 5.04 -7.31
CA ALA A 50 -20.14 3.62 -7.00
C ALA A 50 -21.18 3.15 -5.96
N PHE A 51 -21.74 4.10 -5.18
CA PHE A 51 -22.65 3.80 -4.06
C PHE A 51 -24.06 4.35 -4.23
N LYS A 52 -24.26 5.27 -5.17
CA LYS A 52 -25.56 5.93 -5.39
C LYS A 52 -25.94 5.83 -6.86
N SER A 53 -27.17 5.38 -7.13
CA SER A 53 -27.73 5.40 -8.47
C SER A 53 -27.98 6.85 -8.92
N ASN A 54 -27.75 7.14 -10.20
CA ASN A 54 -28.03 8.43 -10.83
C ASN A 54 -27.22 9.64 -10.32
N VAL A 55 -26.02 9.42 -9.82
CA VAL A 55 -25.08 10.51 -9.49
C VAL A 55 -24.06 10.62 -10.61
N GLU A 56 -24.07 11.76 -11.30
CA GLU A 56 -23.03 12.09 -12.26
C GLU A 56 -21.78 12.58 -11.53
N LEU A 57 -20.62 12.10 -12.00
CA LEU A 57 -19.33 12.58 -11.51
C LEU A 57 -19.08 14.01 -12.02
N GLU A 58 -18.66 14.89 -11.13
CA GLU A 58 -18.15 16.18 -11.56
C GLU A 58 -16.94 15.99 -12.49
N TYR A 59 -16.82 16.81 -13.52
CA TYR A 59 -15.77 16.72 -14.55
C TYR A 59 -14.36 16.61 -13.96
N LYS A 60 -14.09 17.29 -12.84
CA LYS A 60 -12.79 17.24 -12.15
C LYS A 60 -12.38 15.86 -11.62
N PHE A 61 -13.31 14.91 -11.52
CA PHE A 61 -13.06 13.55 -11.04
C PHE A 61 -13.05 12.51 -12.17
N ILE A 62 -13.38 12.90 -13.39
CA ILE A 62 -13.42 11.97 -14.54
C ILE A 62 -11.98 11.62 -14.93
N ASP A 63 -11.73 10.33 -15.12
CA ASP A 63 -10.42 9.78 -15.54
C ASP A 63 -9.27 10.21 -14.62
N LYS A 64 -9.52 10.15 -13.29
CA LYS A 64 -8.61 10.60 -12.24
C LYS A 64 -8.19 9.49 -11.30
N ILE A 65 -7.00 9.66 -10.72
CA ILE A 65 -6.47 8.85 -9.63
C ILE A 65 -6.18 9.79 -8.46
N ILE A 66 -6.63 9.41 -7.27
CA ILE A 66 -6.38 10.17 -6.05
C ILE A 66 -5.77 9.28 -4.97
N ALA A 67 -4.72 9.76 -4.35
CA ALA A 67 -4.10 9.09 -3.21
C ALA A 67 -4.73 9.60 -1.90
N CYS A 68 -5.06 8.66 -1.02
CA CYS A 68 -5.65 8.95 0.28
C CYS A 68 -5.05 8.06 1.38
N HIS A 69 -5.14 8.50 2.62
CA HIS A 69 -4.76 7.70 3.78
C HIS A 69 -6.00 7.15 4.48
N SER A 70 -5.83 6.00 5.15
CA SER A 70 -6.90 5.43 5.95
C SER A 70 -7.18 6.29 7.18
N VAL A 71 -8.43 6.27 7.63
CA VAL A 71 -8.75 6.63 9.01
C VAL A 71 -8.48 5.39 9.86
N GLU A 72 -7.58 5.50 10.82
CA GLU A 72 -7.12 4.37 11.63
C GLU A 72 -8.23 3.86 12.54
N LYS A 73 -8.98 2.85 12.06
CA LYS A 73 -10.13 2.27 12.77
C LYS A 73 -9.87 0.91 13.42
N ASN A 74 -8.72 0.28 13.09
CA ASN A 74 -8.34 -1.01 13.67
C ASN A 74 -6.81 -1.16 13.77
N LEU A 75 -6.37 -2.10 14.60
CA LEU A 75 -4.94 -2.34 14.88
C LEU A 75 -4.12 -2.65 13.61
N ARG A 76 -4.70 -3.36 12.65
CA ARG A 76 -4.01 -3.70 11.40
C ARG A 76 -3.78 -2.46 10.52
N MET A 77 -4.77 -1.57 10.41
CA MET A 77 -4.61 -0.32 9.65
C MET A 77 -3.57 0.59 10.31
N TYR A 78 -3.55 0.62 11.63
CA TYR A 78 -2.56 1.35 12.41
C TYR A 78 -1.14 0.80 12.19
N SER A 79 -0.92 -0.50 12.39
CA SER A 79 0.40 -1.11 12.25
C SER A 79 0.96 -1.05 10.83
N GLN A 80 0.10 -1.13 9.82
CA GLN A 80 0.49 -1.05 8.41
C GLN A 80 0.58 0.38 7.87
N GLN A 81 0.15 1.40 8.62
CA GLN A 81 0.06 2.80 8.17
C GLN A 81 -0.57 2.90 6.77
N SER A 82 -1.73 2.28 6.61
CA SER A 82 -2.34 2.02 5.32
C SER A 82 -2.67 3.30 4.54
N SER A 83 -2.24 3.34 3.30
CA SER A 83 -2.61 4.35 2.30
C SER A 83 -3.15 3.66 1.05
N PHE A 84 -3.97 4.36 0.29
CA PHE A 84 -4.66 3.81 -0.87
C PHE A 84 -4.58 4.78 -2.03
N THR A 85 -4.70 4.24 -3.24
CA THR A 85 -5.05 5.02 -4.42
C THR A 85 -6.45 4.61 -4.87
N ILE A 86 -7.30 5.58 -5.12
CA ILE A 86 -8.64 5.40 -5.66
C ILE A 86 -8.60 5.80 -7.12
N HIS A 87 -9.05 4.90 -7.97
CA HIS A 87 -9.00 5.07 -9.41
C HIS A 87 -10.41 5.23 -9.96
N ASN A 88 -10.64 6.31 -10.67
CA ASN A 88 -11.73 6.46 -11.61
C ASN A 88 -11.14 6.58 -13.02
N SER A 89 -10.18 5.72 -13.30
CA SER A 89 -9.39 5.68 -14.53
C SER A 89 -8.92 4.26 -14.77
N ASN A 90 -8.80 3.87 -16.03
CA ASN A 90 -8.16 2.63 -16.44
C ASN A 90 -6.63 2.77 -16.62
N LYS A 91 -6.08 3.96 -16.38
CA LYS A 91 -4.65 4.21 -16.46
C LYS A 91 -3.91 3.52 -15.32
N ARG A 92 -2.74 3.01 -15.60
CA ARG A 92 -1.84 2.49 -14.56
C ARG A 92 -1.04 3.65 -13.96
N LEU A 93 -0.63 3.50 -12.71
CA LEU A 93 0.23 4.50 -12.06
C LEU A 93 1.55 4.73 -12.82
N GLU A 94 2.09 3.68 -13.44
CA GLU A 94 3.30 3.74 -14.25
C GLU A 94 3.14 4.62 -15.51
N ASP A 95 1.93 4.76 -16.03
CA ASP A 95 1.65 5.55 -17.24
C ASP A 95 1.47 7.05 -16.93
N ILE A 96 1.14 7.39 -15.69
CA ILE A 96 0.84 8.77 -15.27
C ILE A 96 1.92 9.38 -14.36
N CYS A 97 2.67 8.55 -13.65
CA CYS A 97 3.67 9.02 -12.70
C CYS A 97 5.05 9.14 -13.37
N ASP A 98 5.75 10.22 -13.04
CA ASP A 98 7.15 10.39 -13.37
C ASP A 98 8.06 9.59 -12.42
N ASN A 99 9.36 9.56 -12.75
CA ASN A 99 10.38 8.89 -11.95
C ASN A 99 10.63 9.52 -10.56
N GLU A 100 10.03 10.67 -10.28
CA GLU A 100 10.09 11.31 -8.99
C GLU A 100 8.86 11.02 -8.13
N THR A 101 7.82 10.44 -8.71
CA THR A 101 6.54 10.14 -8.06
C THR A 101 6.38 8.65 -7.77
N LEU A 102 6.83 7.79 -8.69
CA LEU A 102 6.76 6.34 -8.56
C LEU A 102 8.14 5.71 -8.78
N PHE A 103 8.63 4.99 -7.76
CA PHE A 103 9.93 4.31 -7.81
C PHE A 103 9.74 2.80 -7.79
N LYS A 104 10.56 2.11 -8.57
CA LYS A 104 10.65 0.65 -8.56
C LYS A 104 12.02 0.23 -8.06
N PHE A 105 12.05 -0.46 -6.92
CA PHE A 105 13.26 -1.10 -6.40
C PHE A 105 13.22 -2.58 -6.71
N ILE A 106 14.22 -3.08 -7.40
CA ILE A 106 14.37 -4.52 -7.68
C ILE A 106 15.18 -5.14 -6.54
N ILE A 107 14.67 -6.23 -6.00
CA ILE A 107 15.35 -7.06 -4.99
C ILE A 107 15.79 -8.34 -5.70
N PRO A 108 17.10 -8.50 -5.98
CA PRO A 108 17.63 -9.72 -6.54
C PRO A 108 17.31 -10.92 -5.64
N PHE A 109 17.03 -12.08 -6.25
CA PHE A 109 16.74 -13.29 -5.49
C PHE A 109 17.87 -13.64 -4.51
N SER A 110 19.13 -13.40 -4.90
CA SER A 110 20.32 -13.65 -4.07
C SER A 110 20.37 -12.84 -2.77
N CYS A 111 19.71 -11.68 -2.71
CA CYS A 111 19.70 -10.80 -1.54
C CYS A 111 18.50 -11.06 -0.60
N LYS A 112 17.56 -11.91 -0.99
CA LYS A 112 16.30 -12.08 -0.25
C LYS A 112 16.50 -12.62 1.15
N GLN A 113 17.39 -13.61 1.31
CA GLN A 113 17.66 -14.21 2.61
C GLN A 113 18.27 -13.20 3.57
N GLU A 114 19.27 -12.45 3.13
CA GLU A 114 19.92 -11.41 3.93
C GLU A 114 18.93 -10.32 4.35
N ILE A 115 18.09 -9.87 3.44
CA ILE A 115 17.04 -8.86 3.74
C ILE A 115 16.02 -9.43 4.72
N TYR A 116 15.62 -10.70 4.58
CA TYR A 116 14.68 -11.35 5.51
C TYR A 116 15.26 -11.40 6.94
N GLU A 117 16.51 -11.78 7.07
CA GLU A 117 17.21 -11.81 8.36
C GLU A 117 17.31 -10.41 8.98
N ALA A 118 17.70 -9.41 8.18
CA ALA A 118 17.77 -8.02 8.63
C ALA A 118 16.40 -7.49 9.10
N VAL A 119 15.32 -7.81 8.39
CA VAL A 119 13.94 -7.42 8.77
C VAL A 119 13.52 -8.07 10.09
N ASN A 120 13.88 -9.34 10.31
CA ASN A 120 13.61 -10.03 11.57
C ASN A 120 14.40 -9.43 12.74
N ILE A 121 15.68 -9.09 12.54
CA ILE A 121 16.51 -8.41 13.56
C ILE A 121 15.89 -7.06 13.96
N LEU A 122 15.29 -6.34 13.01
CA LEU A 122 14.56 -5.08 13.27
C LEU A 122 13.22 -5.30 14.00
N GLY A 123 12.85 -6.54 14.32
CA GLY A 123 11.60 -6.87 15.02
C GLY A 123 10.34 -6.79 14.15
N ILE A 124 10.49 -6.71 12.83
CA ILE A 124 9.35 -6.70 11.91
C ILE A 124 8.94 -8.14 11.65
N SER A 125 8.12 -8.68 12.53
CA SER A 125 7.57 -10.02 12.44
C SER A 125 6.21 -10.05 11.75
N THR A 126 5.65 -11.25 11.60
CA THR A 126 4.31 -11.39 11.04
C THR A 126 3.24 -10.83 11.97
N SER A 127 3.38 -11.03 13.28
CA SER A 127 2.46 -10.47 14.26
C SER A 127 2.53 -8.95 14.32
N PHE A 128 3.67 -8.35 13.99
CA PHE A 128 3.75 -6.88 13.85
C PHE A 128 2.87 -6.37 12.71
N ILE A 129 2.82 -7.09 11.58
CA ILE A 129 2.02 -6.70 10.41
C ILE A 129 0.56 -7.11 10.55
N TYR A 130 0.33 -8.29 11.12
CA TYR A 130 -0.98 -8.87 11.39
C TYR A 130 -1.14 -9.09 12.89
N PRO A 131 -1.57 -8.06 13.64
CA PRO A 131 -1.68 -8.11 15.09
C PRO A 131 -2.95 -8.86 15.55
N ASP A 132 -3.10 -10.10 15.09
CA ASP A 132 -4.14 -11.02 15.52
C ASP A 132 -3.55 -12.18 16.33
N MET A 133 -4.39 -12.86 17.10
CA MET A 133 -3.97 -13.92 18.02
C MET A 133 -3.31 -15.11 17.31
N GLU A 134 -3.71 -15.41 16.08
CA GLU A 134 -3.12 -16.50 15.32
C GLU A 134 -1.67 -16.22 14.96
N HIS A 135 -1.37 -15.01 14.48
CA HIS A 135 0.00 -14.64 14.09
C HIS A 135 0.90 -14.43 15.31
N VAL A 136 0.35 -13.84 16.39
CA VAL A 136 1.09 -13.70 17.66
C VAL A 136 1.47 -15.07 18.22
N SER A 137 0.56 -16.03 18.26
CA SER A 137 0.85 -17.38 18.77
C SER A 137 1.89 -18.11 17.92
N LYS A 138 1.84 -17.97 16.58
CA LYS A 138 2.84 -18.55 15.68
C LYS A 138 4.25 -17.98 15.91
N ASP A 139 4.34 -16.66 16.05
CA ASP A 139 5.63 -16.00 16.31
C ASP A 139 6.21 -16.41 17.68
N ILE A 140 5.36 -16.57 18.72
CA ILE A 140 5.78 -17.07 20.03
C ILE A 140 6.28 -18.52 19.93
N ILE A 141 5.50 -19.40 19.29
CA ILE A 141 5.91 -20.81 19.12
C ILE A 141 7.24 -20.86 18.38
N GLN A 142 7.41 -20.15 17.27
CA GLN A 142 8.65 -20.14 16.51
C GLN A 142 9.85 -19.67 17.35
N LYS A 143 9.65 -18.70 18.23
CA LYS A 143 10.72 -18.12 19.06
C LYS A 143 11.16 -19.04 20.22
N TYR A 144 10.26 -19.88 20.74
CA TYR A 144 10.51 -20.70 21.96
C TYR A 144 10.48 -22.20 21.69
N SER A 145 10.42 -22.64 20.43
CA SER A 145 10.46 -24.07 20.05
C SER A 145 11.86 -24.54 19.59
N GLU A 146 12.92 -23.75 19.83
CA GLU A 146 14.31 -24.13 19.61
C GLU A 146 14.90 -24.82 20.84
#